data_5313776813961aa5deb2d398e9a3deff
#
_entry.id   5313776813961aa5deb2d398e9a3deff
#
_cell.length_a   1.000
_cell.length_b   1.000
_cell.length_c   1.000
_cell.angle_alpha   90.00
_cell.angle_beta   90.00
_cell.angle_gamma   90.00
#
_symmetry.space_group_name_H-M   'P 1'
#
loop_
_entity.id
_entity.type
_entity.pdbx_description
1 polymer ?
#
loop_
_entity_poly.entity_id
_entity_poly.type
_entity_poly.pdbx_seq_one_letter_code
_entity_poly.pdbx_strand_id
1 'polypeptide(L)'
;YVSRKLKEKADTPDERQMQQTSTAMAIAVVFGMLFDVVMMAIYFIRHDTDKAYPYLAQLLVICAGFGIAMLGNKEPGVPKTLSGRSVPTEKTGKAFALRLLNCFIEAASLSVAIMLFNVYDKGSFTGSLITEAIISFAIFMAIEVAFCEFRVHRYRKAQAKLDQEENDLED
;
A
#
# COMPACT_ATOMS: atom_id res chain seq x y z
N TYR A 1 35.95 -29.40 -10.21
CA TYR A 1 34.82 -28.73 -10.89
C TYR A 1 33.46 -29.09 -10.27
N VAL A 2 33.24 -30.36 -9.95
CA VAL A 2 32.01 -30.88 -9.31
C VAL A 2 31.83 -30.32 -7.88
N SER A 3 32.91 -30.22 -7.10
CA SER A 3 32.88 -29.69 -5.72
C SER A 3 32.46 -28.19 -5.65
N ARG A 4 32.81 -27.40 -6.67
CA ARG A 4 32.47 -25.98 -6.75
C ARG A 4 30.98 -25.80 -7.08
N LYS A 5 30.42 -26.59 -7.99
CA LYS A 5 28.97 -26.60 -8.31
C LYS A 5 28.10 -27.11 -7.15
N LEU A 6 28.61 -28.06 -6.35
CA LEU A 6 27.91 -28.52 -5.16
C LEU A 6 27.88 -27.47 -4.03
N LYS A 7 28.96 -26.68 -3.85
CA LYS A 7 29.01 -25.58 -2.93
C LYS A 7 28.06 -24.42 -3.37
N GLU A 8 28.07 -24.10 -4.67
CA GLU A 8 27.22 -23.05 -5.23
C GLU A 8 25.73 -23.41 -5.12
N LYS A 9 25.39 -24.70 -5.18
CA LYS A 9 24.00 -25.19 -4.99
C LYS A 9 23.61 -25.31 -3.51
N ALA A 10 24.56 -25.39 -2.60
CA ALA A 10 24.31 -25.40 -1.15
C ALA A 10 24.14 -23.99 -0.57
N ASP A 11 24.66 -22.95 -1.25
CA ASP A 11 24.57 -21.57 -0.82
C ASP A 11 23.31 -20.82 -1.39
N THR A 12 22.58 -21.43 -2.35
CA THR A 12 21.28 -20.87 -2.82
C THR A 12 20.18 -21.35 -1.87
N PRO A 13 19.50 -20.44 -1.15
CA PRO A 13 18.37 -20.83 -0.32
C PRO A 13 17.32 -21.52 -1.20
N ASP A 14 16.86 -22.69 -0.76
CA ASP A 14 15.79 -23.44 -1.41
C ASP A 14 14.57 -22.51 -1.53
N GLU A 15 13.87 -22.55 -2.66
CA GLU A 15 12.66 -21.73 -2.91
C GLU A 15 11.65 -21.82 -1.75
N ARG A 16 11.53 -23.00 -1.13
CA ARG A 16 10.71 -23.21 0.06
C ARG A 16 11.18 -22.41 1.27
N GLN A 17 12.49 -22.30 1.48
CA GLN A 17 13.05 -21.50 2.58
C GLN A 17 12.85 -20.01 2.32
N MET A 18 13.01 -19.54 1.08
CA MET A 18 12.70 -18.16 0.70
C MET A 18 11.23 -17.83 0.90
N GLN A 19 10.34 -18.73 0.51
CA GLN A 19 8.89 -18.53 0.70
C GLN A 19 8.49 -18.54 2.18
N GLN A 20 9.05 -19.44 2.98
CA GLN A 20 8.80 -19.48 4.42
C GLN A 20 9.32 -18.22 5.12
N THR A 21 10.53 -17.78 4.78
CA THR A 21 11.12 -16.55 5.34
C THR A 21 10.30 -15.32 4.93
N SER A 22 9.89 -15.23 3.67
CA SER A 22 9.02 -14.14 3.19
C SER A 22 7.67 -14.11 3.91
N THR A 23 7.05 -15.28 4.11
CA THR A 23 5.78 -15.39 4.84
C THR A 23 5.95 -15.02 6.31
N ALA A 24 7.02 -15.48 6.97
CA ALA A 24 7.30 -15.13 8.35
C ALA A 24 7.54 -13.63 8.53
N MET A 25 8.30 -13.00 7.61
CA MET A 25 8.49 -11.55 7.61
C MET A 25 7.18 -10.79 7.41
N ALA A 26 6.32 -11.23 6.47
CA ALA A 26 5.02 -10.60 6.24
C ALA A 26 4.14 -10.67 7.50
N ILE A 27 4.11 -11.83 8.17
CA ILE A 27 3.37 -12.02 9.43
C ILE A 27 3.92 -11.09 10.51
N ALA A 28 5.25 -11.01 10.68
CA ALA A 28 5.88 -10.15 11.68
C ALA A 28 5.56 -8.66 11.43
N VAL A 29 5.57 -8.21 10.18
CA VAL A 29 5.18 -6.84 9.80
C VAL A 29 3.72 -6.57 10.15
N VAL A 30 2.80 -7.49 9.84
CA VAL A 30 1.37 -7.33 10.17
C VAL A 30 1.15 -7.25 11.67
N PHE A 31 1.83 -8.10 12.47
CA PHE A 31 1.75 -8.02 13.93
C PHE A 31 2.33 -6.70 14.47
N GLY A 32 3.45 -6.21 13.92
CA GLY A 32 4.01 -4.92 14.26
C GLY A 32 3.04 -3.77 14.00
N MET A 33 2.42 -3.74 12.81
CA MET A 33 1.40 -2.74 12.46
C MET A 33 0.18 -2.80 13.39
N LEU A 34 -0.31 -3.99 13.72
CA LEU A 34 -1.41 -4.17 14.66
C LEU A 34 -1.05 -3.65 16.05
N PHE A 35 0.16 -3.95 16.53
CA PHE A 35 0.65 -3.44 17.81
C PHE A 35 0.70 -1.91 17.82
N ASP A 36 1.26 -1.28 16.77
CA ASP A 36 1.33 0.17 16.67
C ASP A 36 -0.07 0.81 16.68
N VAL A 37 -1.03 0.24 15.94
CA VAL A 37 -2.42 0.71 15.92
C VAL A 37 -3.07 0.59 17.31
N VAL A 38 -2.87 -0.53 18.01
CA VAL A 38 -3.43 -0.74 19.36
C VAL A 38 -2.82 0.23 20.35
N MET A 39 -1.50 0.41 20.35
CA MET A 39 -0.82 1.35 21.25
C MET A 39 -1.23 2.79 20.98
N MET A 40 -1.32 3.17 19.72
CA MET A 40 -1.85 4.46 19.29
C MET A 40 -3.26 4.69 19.85
N ALA A 41 -4.17 3.72 19.67
CA ALA A 41 -5.54 3.81 20.16
C ALA A 41 -5.58 3.95 21.71
N ILE A 42 -4.76 3.20 22.44
CA ILE A 42 -4.68 3.29 23.92
C ILE A 42 -4.25 4.68 24.35
N TYR A 43 -3.20 5.26 23.74
CA TYR A 43 -2.72 6.59 24.12
C TYR A 43 -3.71 7.69 23.73
N PHE A 44 -4.42 7.54 22.63
CA PHE A 44 -5.48 8.46 22.25
C PHE A 44 -6.66 8.44 23.22
N ILE A 45 -7.12 7.24 23.63
CA ILE A 45 -8.19 7.11 24.64
C ILE A 45 -7.78 7.75 25.97
N ARG A 46 -6.47 7.76 26.28
CA ARG A 46 -5.92 8.40 27.48
C ARG A 46 -5.63 9.90 27.32
N HIS A 47 -5.93 10.50 26.16
CA HIS A 47 -5.58 11.88 25.81
C HIS A 47 -4.09 12.21 25.94
N ASP A 48 -3.22 11.21 25.76
CA ASP A 48 -1.75 11.34 25.81
C ASP A 48 -1.18 11.25 24.39
N THR A 49 -1.53 12.24 23.57
CA THR A 49 -1.21 12.26 22.14
C THR A 49 0.30 12.26 21.87
N ASP A 50 1.08 12.88 22.74
CA ASP A 50 2.55 12.92 22.60
C ASP A 50 3.17 11.51 22.57
N LYS A 51 2.62 10.59 23.36
CA LYS A 51 3.07 9.18 23.36
C LYS A 51 2.53 8.37 22.18
N ALA A 52 1.51 8.85 21.49
CA ALA A 52 0.99 8.20 20.29
C ALA A 52 1.84 8.48 19.03
N TYR A 53 2.50 9.64 18.94
CA TYR A 53 3.29 10.03 17.76
C TYR A 53 4.40 9.05 17.36
N PRO A 54 5.19 8.46 18.27
CA PRO A 54 6.20 7.48 17.89
C PRO A 54 5.62 6.26 17.17
N TYR A 55 4.47 5.75 17.59
CA TYR A 55 3.79 4.62 16.93
C TYR A 55 3.24 5.00 15.57
N LEU A 56 2.72 6.23 15.42
CA LEU A 56 2.31 6.76 14.11
C LEU A 56 3.51 6.87 13.16
N ALA A 57 4.64 7.40 13.64
CA ALA A 57 5.85 7.51 12.84
C ALA A 57 6.38 6.13 12.42
N GLN A 58 6.38 5.14 13.32
CA GLN A 58 6.77 3.77 13.04
C GLN A 58 5.85 3.14 11.98
N LEU A 59 4.54 3.30 12.12
CA LEU A 59 3.56 2.83 11.15
C LEU A 59 3.79 3.42 9.76
N LEU A 60 4.06 4.73 9.68
CA LEU A 60 4.37 5.40 8.42
C LEU A 60 5.66 4.86 7.77
N VAL A 61 6.71 4.61 8.55
CA VAL A 61 7.96 4.02 8.06
C VAL A 61 7.73 2.60 7.53
N ILE A 62 6.96 1.78 8.23
CA ILE A 62 6.60 0.43 7.78
C ILE A 62 5.80 0.48 6.47
N CYS A 63 4.79 1.36 6.39
CA CYS A 63 3.98 1.54 5.19
C CYS A 63 4.82 2.02 4.00
N ALA A 64 5.73 2.98 4.22
CA ALA A 64 6.64 3.48 3.19
C ALA A 64 7.59 2.37 2.71
N GLY A 65 8.19 1.61 3.62
CA GLY A 65 9.06 0.48 3.30
C GLY A 65 8.35 -0.59 2.48
N PHE A 66 7.10 -0.93 2.88
CA PHE A 66 6.27 -1.86 2.13
C PHE A 66 5.91 -1.32 0.74
N GLY A 67 5.58 -0.04 0.63
CA GLY A 67 5.33 0.63 -0.64
C GLY A 67 6.55 0.56 -1.58
N ILE A 68 7.75 0.84 -1.08
CA ILE A 68 9.00 0.74 -1.84
C ILE A 68 9.27 -0.70 -2.29
N ALA A 69 9.08 -1.68 -1.41
CA ALA A 69 9.25 -3.10 -1.73
C ALA A 69 8.29 -3.54 -2.84
N MET A 70 7.01 -3.11 -2.78
CA MET A 70 6.02 -3.37 -3.83
C MET A 70 6.40 -2.72 -5.16
N LEU A 71 7.04 -1.54 -5.14
CA LEU A 71 7.55 -0.88 -6.35
C LEU A 71 8.72 -1.62 -6.98
N GLY A 72 9.54 -2.32 -6.18
CA GLY A 72 10.67 -3.13 -6.65
C GLY A 72 10.28 -4.45 -7.32
N ASN A 73 9.03 -4.90 -7.18
CA ASN A 73 8.58 -6.17 -7.75
C ASN A 73 8.61 -6.14 -9.28
N LYS A 74 9.33 -7.09 -9.90
CA LYS A 74 9.48 -7.16 -11.38
C LYS A 74 8.18 -7.56 -12.08
N GLU A 75 7.35 -8.34 -11.43
CA GLU A 75 6.04 -8.79 -11.93
C GLU A 75 4.92 -8.11 -11.14
N PRO A 76 4.42 -6.98 -11.62
CA PRO A 76 3.31 -6.31 -10.94
C PRO A 76 2.05 -7.15 -11.09
N GLY A 77 1.51 -7.62 -9.97
CA GLY A 77 0.20 -8.25 -9.94
C GLY A 77 -0.92 -7.29 -10.36
N VAL A 78 -2.11 -7.83 -10.64
CA VAL A 78 -3.30 -7.02 -10.98
C VAL A 78 -3.50 -5.94 -9.91
N PRO A 79 -3.58 -4.65 -10.30
CA PRO A 79 -3.82 -3.57 -9.36
C PRO A 79 -5.13 -3.79 -8.59
N LYS A 80 -5.09 -3.60 -7.26
CA LYS A 80 -6.27 -3.73 -6.39
C LYS A 80 -6.49 -2.45 -5.60
N THR A 81 -7.75 -2.18 -5.26
CA THR A 81 -8.15 -1.15 -4.29
C THR A 81 -7.71 -1.54 -2.87
N LEU A 82 -7.80 -0.63 -1.91
CA LEU A 82 -7.60 -0.94 -0.49
C LEU A 82 -8.58 -2.03 0.00
N SER A 83 -9.79 -2.08 -0.56
CA SER A 83 -10.79 -3.13 -0.26
C SER A 83 -10.50 -4.48 -0.95
N GLY A 84 -9.39 -4.62 -1.70
CA GLY A 84 -8.98 -5.85 -2.37
C GLY A 84 -9.65 -6.11 -3.73
N ARG A 85 -10.53 -5.22 -4.22
CA ARG A 85 -11.16 -5.34 -5.54
C ARG A 85 -10.16 -5.02 -6.65
N SER A 86 -10.23 -5.76 -7.76
CA SER A 86 -9.41 -5.47 -8.95
C SER A 86 -9.77 -4.12 -9.55
N VAL A 87 -8.75 -3.36 -9.89
CA VAL A 87 -8.89 -2.06 -10.54
C VAL A 87 -8.95 -2.27 -12.05
N PRO A 88 -9.90 -1.62 -12.78
CA PRO A 88 -9.94 -1.72 -14.23
C PRO A 88 -8.63 -1.23 -14.86
N THR A 89 -8.00 -2.05 -15.68
CA THR A 89 -6.70 -1.74 -16.32
C THR A 89 -6.81 -1.27 -17.75
N GLU A 90 -8.00 -1.26 -18.32
CA GLU A 90 -8.26 -0.85 -19.71
C GLU A 90 -7.97 0.64 -19.95
N LYS A 91 -7.58 0.98 -21.21
CA LYS A 91 -7.34 2.38 -21.65
C LYS A 91 -8.64 3.08 -22.09
N THR A 92 -9.77 2.80 -21.44
CA THR A 92 -11.05 3.40 -21.76
C THR A 92 -11.38 4.54 -20.80
N GLY A 93 -12.13 5.56 -21.26
CA GLY A 93 -12.59 6.64 -20.38
C GLY A 93 -13.46 6.12 -19.24
N LYS A 94 -14.25 5.07 -19.47
CA LYS A 94 -15.07 4.40 -18.45
C LYS A 94 -14.20 3.76 -17.35
N ALA A 95 -13.13 3.07 -17.74
CA ALA A 95 -12.19 2.47 -16.79
C ALA A 95 -11.47 3.53 -15.97
N PHE A 96 -11.08 4.65 -16.58
CA PHE A 96 -10.50 5.80 -15.86
C PHE A 96 -11.48 6.40 -14.85
N ALA A 97 -12.73 6.62 -15.24
CA ALA A 97 -13.76 7.16 -14.34
C ALA A 97 -14.01 6.23 -13.14
N LEU A 98 -14.02 4.90 -13.36
CA LEU A 98 -14.16 3.93 -12.26
C LEU A 98 -12.95 3.96 -11.30
N ARG A 99 -11.72 4.13 -11.84
CA ARG A 99 -10.52 4.29 -11.01
C ARG A 99 -10.61 5.56 -10.17
N LEU A 100 -10.99 6.67 -10.80
CA LEU A 100 -11.16 7.95 -10.12
C LEU A 100 -12.21 7.87 -9.00
N LEU A 101 -13.33 7.19 -9.25
CA LEU A 101 -14.37 6.95 -8.25
C LEU A 101 -13.85 6.13 -7.06
N ASN A 102 -13.06 5.09 -7.31
CA ASN A 102 -12.45 4.30 -6.24
C ASN A 102 -11.48 5.14 -5.40
N CYS A 103 -10.58 5.91 -6.04
CA CYS A 103 -9.68 6.82 -5.34
C CYS A 103 -10.45 7.88 -4.53
N PHE A 104 -11.55 8.38 -5.07
CA PHE A 104 -12.42 9.33 -4.36
C PHE A 104 -13.01 8.71 -3.09
N ILE A 105 -13.54 7.49 -3.17
CA ILE A 105 -14.13 6.80 -2.01
C ILE A 105 -13.05 6.53 -0.94
N GLU A 106 -11.86 6.10 -1.35
CA GLU A 106 -10.74 5.82 -0.45
C GLU A 106 -10.24 7.09 0.24
N ALA A 107 -10.01 8.16 -0.52
CA ALA A 107 -9.60 9.47 0.01
C ALA A 107 -10.66 10.09 0.93
N ALA A 108 -11.95 9.99 0.58
CA ALA A 108 -13.04 10.48 1.39
C ALA A 108 -13.13 9.73 2.73
N SER A 109 -13.00 8.39 2.70
CA SER A 109 -13.03 7.56 3.89
C SER A 109 -11.90 7.92 4.87
N LEU A 110 -10.68 8.11 4.36
CA LEU A 110 -9.53 8.52 5.17
C LEU A 110 -9.72 9.93 5.77
N SER A 111 -10.22 10.88 4.96
CA SER A 111 -10.42 12.26 5.42
C SER A 111 -11.52 12.36 6.48
N VAL A 112 -12.60 11.59 6.33
CA VAL A 112 -13.64 11.48 7.35
C VAL A 112 -13.11 10.85 8.63
N ALA A 113 -12.31 9.80 8.53
CA ALA A 113 -11.69 9.17 9.69
C ALA A 113 -10.80 10.14 10.48
N ILE A 114 -9.95 10.93 9.77
CA ILE A 114 -9.12 11.97 10.39
C ILE A 114 -9.98 13.07 11.02
N MET A 115 -11.03 13.50 10.35
CA MET A 115 -11.94 14.51 10.89
C MET A 115 -12.61 14.01 12.18
N LEU A 116 -13.16 12.81 12.20
CA LEU A 116 -13.77 12.21 13.39
C LEU A 116 -12.77 12.10 14.54
N PHE A 117 -11.54 11.73 14.21
CA PHE A 117 -10.44 11.65 15.15
C PHE A 117 -10.13 13.03 15.77
N ASN A 118 -10.00 14.08 14.95
CA ASN A 118 -9.76 15.44 15.43
C ASN A 118 -10.95 16.00 16.25
N VAL A 119 -12.20 15.64 15.92
CA VAL A 119 -13.38 15.98 16.74
C VAL A 119 -13.30 15.31 18.12
N TYR A 120 -12.88 14.05 18.15
CA TYR A 120 -12.71 13.33 19.43
C TYR A 120 -11.63 13.97 20.30
N ASP A 121 -10.47 14.29 19.72
CA ASP A 121 -9.33 14.87 20.45
C ASP A 121 -9.63 16.30 20.95
N LYS A 122 -10.23 17.15 20.11
CA LYS A 122 -10.54 18.56 20.46
C LYS A 122 -11.85 18.71 21.25
N GLY A 123 -12.66 17.66 21.37
CA GLY A 123 -13.93 17.66 22.11
C GLY A 123 -15.03 18.53 21.50
N SER A 124 -14.81 19.17 20.35
CA SER A 124 -15.77 20.06 19.69
C SER A 124 -15.59 20.09 18.18
N PHE A 125 -16.69 20.27 17.47
CA PHE A 125 -16.71 20.47 16.03
C PHE A 125 -16.50 21.95 15.71
N THR A 126 -15.39 22.30 15.08
CA THR A 126 -15.03 23.68 14.69
C THR A 126 -14.96 23.83 13.18
N GLY A 127 -15.20 25.03 12.67
CA GLY A 127 -15.09 25.31 11.23
C GLY A 127 -13.71 25.04 10.64
N SER A 128 -12.64 25.15 11.46
CA SER A 128 -11.27 24.78 11.04
C SER A 128 -11.13 23.31 10.70
N LEU A 129 -11.87 22.42 11.37
CA LEU A 129 -11.84 20.98 11.08
C LEU A 129 -12.38 20.64 9.70
N ILE A 130 -13.36 21.39 9.21
CA ILE A 130 -13.87 21.22 7.84
C ILE A 130 -12.79 21.59 6.84
N THR A 131 -12.08 22.70 7.07
CA THR A 131 -10.98 23.13 6.21
C THR A 131 -9.83 22.11 6.21
N GLU A 132 -9.46 21.60 7.38
CA GLU A 132 -8.46 20.53 7.54
C GLU A 132 -8.88 19.25 6.79
N ALA A 133 -10.16 18.86 6.88
CA ALA A 133 -10.70 17.70 6.18
C ALA A 133 -10.68 17.88 4.66
N ILE A 134 -11.01 19.05 4.15
CA ILE A 134 -10.95 19.34 2.71
C ILE A 134 -9.52 19.31 2.19
N ILE A 135 -8.57 19.90 2.91
CA ILE A 135 -7.16 19.87 2.55
C ILE A 135 -6.63 18.43 2.56
N SER A 136 -6.92 17.68 3.61
CA SER A 136 -6.54 16.26 3.73
C SER A 136 -7.13 15.43 2.59
N PHE A 137 -8.40 15.64 2.26
CA PHE A 137 -9.04 14.99 1.14
C PHE A 137 -8.34 15.28 -0.19
N ALA A 138 -8.01 16.55 -0.46
CA ALA A 138 -7.33 16.94 -1.69
C ALA A 138 -5.94 16.29 -1.80
N ILE A 139 -5.20 16.23 -0.71
CA ILE A 139 -3.87 15.59 -0.65
C ILE A 139 -4.01 14.09 -0.88
N PHE A 140 -4.89 13.40 -0.15
CA PHE A 140 -5.09 11.96 -0.31
C PHE A 140 -5.58 11.61 -1.71
N MET A 141 -6.52 12.38 -2.25
CA MET A 141 -7.01 12.18 -3.61
C MET A 141 -5.88 12.28 -4.65
N ALA A 142 -5.00 13.28 -4.53
CA ALA A 142 -3.85 13.44 -5.43
C ALA A 142 -2.87 12.25 -5.31
N ILE A 143 -2.57 11.82 -4.10
CA ILE A 143 -1.69 10.67 -3.83
C ILE A 143 -2.31 9.38 -4.39
N GLU A 144 -3.57 9.10 -4.08
CA GLU A 144 -4.26 7.88 -4.52
C GLU A 144 -4.34 7.79 -6.06
N VAL A 145 -4.69 8.89 -6.73
CA VAL A 145 -4.74 8.93 -8.20
C VAL A 145 -3.35 8.68 -8.78
N ALA A 146 -2.31 9.34 -8.26
CA ALA A 146 -0.95 9.16 -8.74
C ALA A 146 -0.48 7.69 -8.57
N PHE A 147 -0.72 7.09 -7.40
CA PHE A 147 -0.37 5.70 -7.13
C PHE A 147 -1.18 4.71 -7.97
N CYS A 148 -2.48 4.94 -8.12
CA CYS A 148 -3.36 4.09 -8.92
C CYS A 148 -2.91 4.08 -10.38
N GLU A 149 -2.72 5.24 -11.00
CA GLU A 149 -2.29 5.33 -12.40
C GLU A 149 -0.87 4.79 -12.60
N PHE A 150 0.04 5.00 -11.66
CA PHE A 150 1.38 4.41 -11.71
C PHE A 150 1.33 2.88 -11.69
N ARG A 151 0.53 2.27 -10.80
CA ARG A 151 0.37 0.80 -10.74
C ARG A 151 -0.25 0.24 -12.00
N VAL A 152 -1.30 0.89 -12.53
CA VAL A 152 -1.96 0.51 -13.77
C VAL A 152 -0.99 0.61 -14.97
N HIS A 153 -0.19 1.68 -15.04
CA HIS A 153 0.81 1.85 -16.08
C HIS A 153 1.88 0.75 -16.03
N ARG A 154 2.40 0.43 -14.85
CA ARG A 154 3.37 -0.67 -14.68
C ARG A 154 2.80 -2.02 -15.09
N TYR A 155 1.58 -2.32 -14.67
CA TYR A 155 0.89 -3.56 -15.01
C TYR A 155 0.71 -3.70 -16.53
N ARG A 156 0.22 -2.67 -17.20
CA ARG A 156 0.08 -2.65 -18.67
C ARG A 156 1.41 -2.86 -19.39
N LYS A 157 2.47 -2.24 -18.89
CA LYS A 157 3.81 -2.39 -19.46
C LYS A 157 4.34 -3.81 -19.31
N ALA A 158 4.05 -4.46 -18.19
CA ALA A 158 4.43 -5.85 -17.96
C ALA A 158 3.64 -6.81 -18.86
N GLN A 159 2.32 -6.61 -18.99
CA GLN A 159 1.50 -7.41 -19.92
C GLN A 159 1.96 -7.26 -21.36
N ALA A 160 2.19 -6.05 -21.84
CA ALA A 160 2.66 -5.83 -23.20
C ALA A 160 4.00 -6.52 -23.52
N LYS A 161 4.86 -6.74 -22.50
CA LYS A 161 6.08 -7.52 -22.69
C LYS A 161 5.80 -9.02 -22.80
N LEU A 162 4.89 -9.54 -21.97
CA LEU A 162 4.50 -10.95 -22.04
C LEU A 162 3.84 -11.29 -23.37
N ASP A 163 2.94 -10.42 -23.86
CA ASP A 163 2.30 -10.59 -25.16
C ASP A 163 3.33 -10.56 -26.31
N GLN A 164 4.42 -9.77 -26.20
CA GLN A 164 5.51 -9.77 -27.17
C GLN A 164 6.32 -11.06 -27.14
N GLU A 165 6.69 -11.53 -25.93
CA GLU A 165 7.44 -12.77 -25.74
C GLU A 165 6.65 -13.99 -26.25
N GLU A 166 5.32 -14.00 -26.08
CA GLU A 166 4.44 -15.06 -26.57
C GLU A 166 4.39 -15.06 -28.11
N ASN A 167 4.26 -13.89 -28.74
CA ASN A 167 4.26 -13.78 -30.20
C ASN A 167 5.62 -14.19 -30.82
N ASP A 168 6.74 -13.83 -30.16
CA ASP A 168 8.09 -14.20 -30.64
C ASP A 168 8.38 -15.71 -30.50
N LEU A 169 7.59 -16.46 -29.74
CA LEU A 169 7.69 -17.92 -29.60
C LEU A 169 6.83 -18.69 -30.59
N GLU A 170 5.82 -18.03 -31.18
CA GLU A 170 4.93 -18.63 -32.19
C GLU A 170 5.46 -18.48 -33.65
N ASP A 171 6.42 -17.58 -33.89
CA ASP A 171 7.13 -17.38 -35.13
C ASP A 171 8.41 -18.26 -35.21
#